data_bb657f954d52320ddccd8591ef83e93c
#
_entry.id   bb657f954d52320ddccd8591ef83e93c
#
_cell.length_a   1.000
_cell.length_b   1.000
_cell.length_c   1.000
_cell.angle_alpha   90.00
_cell.angle_beta   90.00
_cell.angle_gamma   90.00
#
_symmetry.space_group_name_H-M   'P 1'
#
loop_
_entity.id
_entity.type
_entity.pdbx_description
1 polymer ?
#
loop_
_entity_poly.entity_id
_entity_poly.type
_entity_poly.pdbx_seq_one_letter_code
_entity_poly.pdbx_strand_id
1 'polypeptide(L)'
;FFFKQKTAYEILTCDWSSDVCSSDLGAFHLLRSNDLIWSRLVRDYLLGGRTPVTDLVAWSEDATNMPYRMHSEYLRRLFLDNDLSGGRYLVDGTPVALSNIRYPMFVVATEWDHIAPWKSVYKVHLQLDTDVTFALSSGGHNTAIVNPPDGSTKQFRIGTHGHDDSYVSPDNWLADHAPQPGSWWTAWIEWLRQHSSVRSAPPRSEEHTSELQS
;
A
#
# COMPACT_ATOMS: atom_id res chain seq x y z
N PHE A 1 3.35 2.64 -4.81
CA PHE A 1 4.76 2.99 -4.57
C PHE A 1 4.79 4.30 -3.80
N PHE A 2 5.19 4.26 -2.54
CA PHE A 2 5.17 5.44 -1.69
C PHE A 2 6.60 5.80 -1.30
N PHE A 3 7.05 6.95 -1.78
CA PHE A 3 8.34 7.49 -1.40
C PHE A 3 8.15 8.51 -0.30
N LYS A 4 8.71 8.22 0.84
CA LYS A 4 8.73 9.08 2.00
C LYS A 4 10.17 9.42 2.35
N GLN A 5 10.44 10.70 2.57
CA GLN A 5 11.63 11.09 3.31
C GLN A 5 11.44 10.60 4.75
N LYS A 6 12.13 9.53 5.13
CA LYS A 6 11.86 8.80 6.37
C LYS A 6 12.87 9.06 7.46
N THR A 7 12.37 9.23 8.68
CA THR A 7 13.15 9.07 9.90
C THR A 7 13.54 7.59 10.10
N ALA A 8 14.54 7.30 10.93
CA ALA A 8 14.95 5.92 11.24
C ALA A 8 13.79 5.03 11.72
N TYR A 9 12.79 5.61 12.37
CA TYR A 9 11.56 4.93 12.80
C TYR A 9 10.70 4.47 11.62
N GLU A 10 10.62 5.27 10.58
CA GLU A 10 9.84 4.98 9.39
C GLU A 10 10.51 3.96 8.46
N ILE A 11 11.82 3.81 8.55
CA ILE A 11 12.58 2.74 7.88
C ILE A 11 12.21 1.38 8.48
N LEU A 12 11.92 1.33 9.79
CA LEU A 12 11.52 0.12 10.50
C LEU A 12 10.06 -0.30 10.27
N THR A 13 9.22 0.56 9.68
CA THR A 13 7.78 0.31 9.49
C THR A 13 7.37 0.18 8.03
N CYS A 14 8.24 -0.30 7.16
CA CYS A 14 7.95 -0.40 5.73
C CYS A 14 7.41 -1.76 5.33
N ASP A 15 6.28 -1.74 4.68
CA ASP A 15 5.37 -2.85 4.45
C ASP A 15 5.35 -3.29 2.98
N TRP A 16 6.42 -3.86 2.41
CA TRP A 16 6.33 -4.33 1.01
C TRP A 16 7.27 -5.46 0.61
N SER A 17 8.00 -6.04 1.54
CA SER A 17 8.72 -7.29 1.26
C SER A 17 8.75 -8.17 2.50
N SER A 18 8.61 -9.45 2.33
CA SER A 18 8.52 -10.41 3.42
C SER A 18 9.70 -10.36 4.41
N ASP A 19 10.89 -9.98 3.98
CA ASP A 19 12.07 -9.90 4.87
C ASP A 19 12.18 -8.57 5.58
N VAL A 20 11.79 -7.49 4.94
CA VAL A 20 11.59 -6.20 5.61
C VAL A 20 10.41 -6.34 6.56
N CYS A 21 9.35 -7.06 6.16
CA CYS A 21 8.18 -7.35 6.97
C CYS A 21 8.50 -8.17 8.22
N SER A 22 9.42 -9.13 8.18
CA SER A 22 9.76 -9.94 9.37
C SER A 22 10.56 -9.13 10.41
N SER A 23 11.46 -8.25 9.99
CA SER A 23 12.14 -7.31 10.90
C SER A 23 11.21 -6.22 11.41
N ASP A 24 10.27 -5.76 10.58
CA ASP A 24 9.25 -4.77 10.93
C ASP A 24 8.17 -5.35 11.84
N LEU A 25 7.73 -6.59 11.60
CA LEU A 25 6.89 -7.33 12.54
C LEU A 25 7.57 -7.52 13.88
N GLY A 26 8.88 -7.80 13.91
CA GLY A 26 9.67 -7.85 15.13
C GLY A 26 9.68 -6.51 15.87
N ALA A 27 9.94 -5.41 15.17
CA ALA A 27 9.90 -4.07 15.74
C ALA A 27 8.49 -3.67 16.18
N PHE A 28 7.46 -3.98 15.40
CA PHE A 28 6.06 -3.76 15.77
C PHE A 28 5.64 -4.57 17.00
N HIS A 29 6.05 -5.83 17.10
CA HIS A 29 5.83 -6.66 18.27
C HIS A 29 6.49 -6.08 19.52
N LEU A 30 7.69 -5.51 19.39
CA LEU A 30 8.39 -4.85 20.50
C LEU A 30 7.69 -3.55 20.92
N LEU A 31 7.26 -2.73 19.97
CA LEU A 31 6.55 -1.46 20.22
C LEU A 31 5.17 -1.69 20.85
N ARG A 32 4.51 -2.78 20.49
CA ARG A 32 3.23 -3.22 21.05
C ARG A 32 3.37 -4.44 21.95
N SER A 33 4.48 -4.56 22.66
CA SER A 33 4.82 -5.73 23.47
C SER A 33 3.75 -6.09 24.51
N ASN A 34 3.08 -5.12 25.11
CA ASN A 34 2.00 -5.39 26.06
C ASN A 34 0.84 -6.15 25.41
N ASP A 35 0.43 -5.77 24.21
CA ASP A 35 -0.71 -6.37 23.53
C ASP A 35 -0.36 -7.69 22.83
N LEU A 36 0.82 -7.72 22.18
CA LEU A 36 1.18 -8.81 21.28
C LEU A 36 2.05 -9.89 21.93
N ILE A 37 2.90 -9.52 22.89
CA ILE A 37 3.82 -10.45 23.57
C ILE A 37 3.28 -10.81 24.96
N TRP A 38 3.15 -9.81 25.83
CA TRP A 38 2.85 -10.07 27.23
C TRP A 38 1.43 -10.58 27.45
N SER A 39 0.43 -10.01 26.79
CA SER A 39 -0.96 -10.50 26.88
C SER A 39 -1.09 -11.93 26.35
N ARG A 40 -0.34 -12.25 25.28
CA ARG A 40 -0.32 -13.60 24.71
C ARG A 40 0.39 -14.59 25.66
N LEU A 41 1.55 -14.20 26.21
CA LEU A 41 2.26 -15.01 27.20
C LEU A 41 1.39 -15.31 28.42
N VAL A 42 0.71 -14.31 28.97
CA VAL A 42 -0.19 -14.50 30.11
C VAL A 42 -1.33 -15.44 29.77
N ARG A 43 -2.01 -15.19 28.64
CA ARG A 43 -3.17 -16.00 28.24
C ARG A 43 -2.78 -17.43 27.88
N ASP A 44 -1.78 -17.60 27.05
CA ASP A 44 -1.46 -18.91 26.46
C ASP A 44 -0.57 -19.76 27.42
N TYR A 45 0.40 -19.14 28.08
CA TYR A 45 1.33 -19.84 28.95
C TYR A 45 0.85 -19.93 30.41
N LEU A 46 0.45 -18.79 31.01
CA LEU A 46 0.06 -18.78 32.41
C LEU A 46 -1.39 -19.27 32.66
N LEU A 47 -2.30 -18.94 31.77
CA LEU A 47 -3.71 -19.33 31.87
C LEU A 47 -4.06 -20.60 31.09
N GLY A 48 -3.10 -21.17 30.34
CA GLY A 48 -3.29 -22.39 29.57
C GLY A 48 -4.26 -22.25 28.38
N GLY A 49 -4.50 -21.02 27.93
CA GLY A 49 -5.29 -20.76 26.73
C GLY A 49 -4.55 -21.26 25.48
N ARG A 50 -5.31 -21.56 24.42
CA ARG A 50 -4.74 -21.81 23.09
C ARG A 50 -5.23 -20.72 22.15
N THR A 51 -4.31 -19.96 21.59
CA THR A 51 -4.66 -19.03 20.52
C THR A 51 -4.93 -19.84 19.25
N PRO A 52 -6.12 -19.75 18.66
CA PRO A 52 -6.37 -20.41 17.39
C PRO A 52 -5.46 -19.81 16.31
N VAL A 53 -4.76 -20.68 15.58
CA VAL A 53 -4.04 -20.27 14.39
C VAL A 53 -5.08 -20.04 13.30
N THR A 54 -5.24 -18.79 12.88
CA THR A 54 -6.09 -18.43 11.75
C THR A 54 -5.27 -18.44 10.46
N ASP A 55 -5.93 -18.59 9.30
CA ASP A 55 -5.27 -18.53 8.00
C ASP A 55 -4.47 -17.24 7.82
N LEU A 56 -4.96 -16.12 8.36
CA LEU A 56 -4.27 -14.84 8.34
C LEU A 56 -2.97 -14.85 9.16
N VAL A 57 -2.98 -15.51 10.32
CA VAL A 57 -1.76 -15.66 11.15
C VAL A 57 -0.76 -16.57 10.45
N ALA A 58 -1.22 -17.70 9.92
CA ALA A 58 -0.36 -18.61 9.14
C ALA A 58 0.28 -17.90 7.93
N TRP A 59 -0.52 -17.13 7.19
CA TRP A 59 -0.01 -16.33 6.07
C TRP A 59 1.00 -15.27 6.49
N SER A 60 0.80 -14.57 7.61
CA SER A 60 1.72 -13.55 8.08
C SER A 60 3.04 -14.11 8.64
N GLU A 61 3.04 -15.39 9.07
CA GLU A 61 4.23 -16.10 9.57
C GLU A 61 5.01 -16.81 8.45
N ASP A 62 4.42 -16.91 7.24
CA ASP A 62 5.05 -17.50 6.06
C ASP A 62 5.98 -16.47 5.39
N ALA A 63 7.18 -16.34 5.94
CA ALA A 63 8.17 -15.38 5.48
C ALA A 63 8.94 -15.88 4.24
N THR A 64 9.04 -15.04 3.23
CA THR A 64 9.83 -15.29 2.01
C THR A 64 11.14 -14.51 2.05
N ASN A 65 12.26 -15.20 1.80
CA ASN A 65 13.58 -14.56 1.81
C ASN A 65 13.85 -13.77 0.54
N MET A 66 14.28 -12.52 0.71
CA MET A 66 14.70 -11.67 -0.40
C MET A 66 16.20 -11.87 -0.67
N PRO A 67 16.65 -11.97 -1.94
CA PRO A 67 18.07 -12.02 -2.25
C PRO A 67 18.83 -10.82 -1.64
N TYR A 68 19.97 -11.08 -1.00
CA TYR A 68 20.75 -10.05 -0.29
C TYR A 68 21.01 -8.78 -1.11
N ARG A 69 21.37 -8.94 -2.39
CA ARG A 69 21.63 -7.79 -3.27
C ARG A 69 20.37 -6.97 -3.50
N MET A 70 19.25 -7.62 -3.78
CA MET A 70 17.96 -6.95 -3.97
C MET A 70 17.56 -6.18 -2.71
N HIS A 71 17.67 -6.79 -1.54
CA HIS A 71 17.38 -6.16 -0.25
C HIS A 71 18.26 -4.93 0.00
N SER A 72 19.59 -5.06 -0.18
CA SER A 72 20.53 -3.97 0.02
C SER A 72 20.31 -2.81 -0.95
N GLU A 73 20.03 -3.10 -2.22
CA GLU A 73 19.72 -2.08 -3.23
C GLU A 73 18.38 -1.39 -2.94
N TYR A 74 17.37 -2.14 -2.55
CA TYR A 74 16.06 -1.62 -2.16
C TYR A 74 16.18 -0.62 -1.01
N LEU A 75 16.84 -1.02 0.09
CA LEU A 75 17.02 -0.14 1.26
C LEU A 75 17.82 1.11 0.89
N ARG A 76 18.93 0.96 0.18
CA ARG A 76 19.80 2.09 -0.16
C ARG A 76 19.16 3.02 -1.17
N ARG A 77 18.77 2.49 -2.33
CA ARG A 77 18.33 3.31 -3.46
C ARG A 77 16.95 3.91 -3.30
N LEU A 78 16.00 3.16 -2.69
CA LEU A 78 14.62 3.61 -2.55
C LEU A 78 14.36 4.33 -1.22
N PHE A 79 15.00 3.87 -0.12
CA PHE A 79 14.76 4.49 1.20
C PHE A 79 15.78 5.56 1.57
N LEU A 80 17.08 5.27 1.47
CA LEU A 80 18.10 6.24 1.88
C LEU A 80 18.28 7.34 0.82
N ASP A 81 18.53 6.95 -0.42
CA ASP A 81 18.88 7.88 -1.49
C ASP A 81 17.65 8.45 -2.23
N ASN A 82 16.50 7.79 -2.10
CA ASN A 82 15.24 8.17 -2.77
C ASN A 82 15.41 8.37 -4.29
N ASP A 83 16.17 7.48 -4.92
CA ASP A 83 16.58 7.61 -6.32
C ASP A 83 15.42 7.60 -7.30
N LEU A 84 14.35 6.84 -7.01
CA LEU A 84 13.20 6.77 -7.89
C LEU A 84 12.41 8.09 -7.93
N SER A 85 12.17 8.70 -6.77
CA SER A 85 11.54 10.02 -6.70
C SER A 85 12.44 11.10 -7.33
N GLY A 86 13.76 10.93 -7.22
CA GLY A 86 14.73 11.84 -7.82
C GLY A 86 15.03 11.58 -9.31
N GLY A 87 14.38 10.60 -9.95
CA GLY A 87 14.63 10.22 -11.34
C GLY A 87 16.02 9.66 -11.62
N ARG A 88 16.69 9.13 -10.58
CA ARG A 88 18.06 8.57 -10.66
C ARG A 88 18.12 7.05 -10.57
N TYR A 89 16.97 6.40 -10.31
CA TYR A 89 16.92 4.95 -10.23
C TYR A 89 17.15 4.33 -11.61
N LEU A 90 18.14 3.45 -11.71
CA LEU A 90 18.52 2.82 -12.97
C LEU A 90 17.85 1.45 -13.14
N VAL A 91 17.19 1.27 -14.28
CA VAL A 91 16.71 -0.03 -14.77
C VAL A 91 17.45 -0.32 -16.07
N ASP A 92 18.21 -1.41 -16.09
CA ASP A 92 19.07 -1.79 -17.22
C ASP A 92 19.97 -0.63 -17.71
N GLY A 93 20.54 0.13 -16.76
CA GLY A 93 21.41 1.26 -17.03
C GLY A 93 20.69 2.54 -17.47
N THR A 94 19.36 2.52 -17.62
CA THR A 94 18.56 3.68 -18.02
C THR A 94 17.86 4.28 -16.80
N PRO A 95 17.99 5.59 -16.54
CA PRO A 95 17.28 6.24 -15.45
C PRO A 95 15.77 6.26 -15.70
N VAL A 96 15.00 5.91 -14.67
CA VAL A 96 13.53 6.00 -14.70
C VAL A 96 13.06 7.10 -13.77
N ALA A 97 12.07 7.86 -14.23
CA ALA A 97 11.45 8.93 -13.47
C ALA A 97 9.93 8.71 -13.42
N LEU A 98 9.32 8.97 -12.27
CA LEU A 98 7.87 8.87 -12.10
C LEU A 98 7.13 9.88 -13.00
N SER A 99 7.74 11.05 -13.25
CA SER A 99 7.22 12.04 -14.18
C SER A 99 7.13 11.58 -15.65
N ASN A 100 7.73 10.44 -16.00
CA ASN A 100 7.58 9.85 -17.34
C ASN A 100 6.29 9.02 -17.51
N ILE A 101 5.55 8.80 -16.44
CA ILE A 101 4.25 8.11 -16.48
C ILE A 101 3.23 9.07 -17.12
N ARG A 102 2.61 8.65 -18.23
CA ARG A 102 1.62 9.42 -18.99
C ARG A 102 0.22 8.88 -18.91
N TYR A 103 0.04 7.77 -18.22
CA TYR A 103 -1.27 7.14 -18.02
C TYR A 103 -1.94 7.74 -16.79
N PRO A 104 -3.26 7.99 -16.84
CA PRO A 104 -4.01 8.41 -15.64
C PRO A 104 -3.82 7.44 -14.50
N MET A 105 -3.75 7.96 -13.28
CA MET A 105 -3.50 7.17 -12.08
C MET A 105 -4.68 7.26 -11.11
N PHE A 106 -5.06 6.12 -10.54
CA PHE A 106 -5.99 6.07 -9.41
C PHE A 106 -5.19 5.71 -8.15
N VAL A 107 -5.21 6.58 -7.16
CA VAL A 107 -4.40 6.45 -5.95
C VAL A 107 -5.31 6.38 -4.74
N VAL A 108 -5.11 5.41 -3.87
CA VAL A 108 -5.89 5.22 -2.66
C VAL A 108 -5.03 5.39 -1.43
N ALA A 109 -5.56 6.10 -0.44
CA ALA A 109 -4.97 6.22 0.88
C ALA A 109 -6.03 6.04 1.96
N THR A 110 -5.61 5.88 3.22
CA THR A 110 -6.52 5.75 4.36
C THR A 110 -6.23 6.82 5.43
N GLU A 111 -7.29 7.38 6.02
CA GLU A 111 -7.19 8.55 6.92
C GLU A 111 -6.32 8.27 8.14
N TRP A 112 -6.43 7.07 8.72
CA TRP A 112 -5.77 6.70 9.98
C TRP A 112 -4.63 5.70 9.77
N ASP A 113 -4.00 5.76 8.62
CA ASP A 113 -2.82 4.96 8.32
C ASP A 113 -1.60 5.53 9.04
N HIS A 114 -1.10 4.77 10.01
CA HIS A 114 0.12 5.12 10.75
C HIS A 114 1.40 4.59 10.08
N ILE A 115 1.25 3.66 9.12
CA ILE A 115 2.36 3.07 8.38
C ILE A 115 2.66 3.92 7.13
N ALA A 116 1.63 4.21 6.34
CA ALA A 116 1.70 5.05 5.15
C ALA A 116 0.76 6.27 5.28
N PRO A 117 1.09 7.29 6.09
CA PRO A 117 0.22 8.44 6.31
C PRO A 117 -0.25 9.07 5.01
N TRP A 118 -1.55 9.28 4.88
CA TRP A 118 -2.16 9.71 3.63
C TRP A 118 -1.58 11.01 3.05
N LYS A 119 -1.12 11.94 3.89
CA LYS A 119 -0.43 13.16 3.43
C LYS A 119 0.90 12.86 2.73
N SER A 120 1.53 11.73 3.07
CA SER A 120 2.73 11.27 2.37
C SER A 120 2.38 10.60 1.05
N VAL A 121 1.28 9.85 1.01
CA VAL A 121 0.73 9.28 -0.22
C VAL A 121 0.31 10.39 -1.18
N TYR A 122 -0.31 11.45 -0.68
CA TYR A 122 -0.77 12.60 -1.46
C TYR A 122 0.38 13.32 -2.21
N LYS A 123 1.63 13.18 -1.77
CA LYS A 123 2.81 13.72 -2.50
C LYS A 123 3.00 13.14 -3.90
N VAL A 124 2.26 12.11 -4.27
CA VAL A 124 2.22 11.59 -5.63
C VAL A 124 1.90 12.68 -6.66
N HIS A 125 1.07 13.65 -6.31
CA HIS A 125 0.76 14.82 -7.14
C HIS A 125 1.97 15.72 -7.46
N LEU A 126 3.06 15.61 -6.69
CA LEU A 126 4.31 16.33 -6.93
C LEU A 126 5.31 15.53 -7.78
N GLN A 127 5.02 14.27 -8.06
CA GLN A 127 5.95 13.35 -8.73
C GLN A 127 5.46 12.87 -10.08
N LEU A 128 4.15 12.89 -10.30
CA LEU A 128 3.53 12.47 -11.55
C LEU A 128 3.19 13.69 -12.41
N ASP A 129 3.33 13.52 -13.70
CA ASP A 129 2.95 14.50 -14.72
C ASP A 129 1.79 13.92 -15.55
N THR A 130 0.71 13.58 -14.86
CA THR A 130 -0.50 12.97 -15.43
C THR A 130 -1.69 13.22 -14.52
N ASP A 131 -2.89 12.95 -15.02
CA ASP A 131 -4.12 13.04 -14.22
C ASP A 131 -4.10 12.04 -13.08
N VAL A 132 -4.35 12.52 -11.85
CA VAL A 132 -4.38 11.69 -10.65
C VAL A 132 -5.74 11.78 -9.99
N THR A 133 -6.47 10.68 -9.96
CA THR A 133 -7.67 10.53 -9.13
C THR A 133 -7.26 10.00 -7.77
N PHE A 134 -7.42 10.82 -6.73
CA PHE A 134 -7.04 10.48 -5.37
C PHE A 134 -8.28 10.16 -4.54
N ALA A 135 -8.29 8.97 -3.93
CA ALA A 135 -9.34 8.51 -3.03
C ALA A 135 -8.79 8.34 -1.61
N LEU A 136 -9.45 8.98 -0.63
CA LEU A 136 -9.11 8.88 0.79
C LEU A 136 -10.23 8.16 1.53
N SER A 137 -9.97 6.92 1.95
CA SER A 137 -10.94 6.08 2.65
C SER A 137 -10.83 6.25 4.17
N SER A 138 -11.97 6.31 4.86
CA SER A 138 -11.98 6.36 6.32
C SER A 138 -11.58 5.02 6.94
N GLY A 139 -10.66 5.04 7.88
CA GLY A 139 -10.20 3.84 8.62
C GLY A 139 -8.68 3.65 8.56
N GLY A 140 -8.23 2.51 9.09
CA GLY A 140 -6.81 2.19 9.20
C GLY A 140 -6.26 1.46 7.99
N HIS A 141 -4.98 1.13 8.05
CA HIS A 141 -4.12 0.62 7.00
C HIS A 141 -4.77 -0.43 6.06
N ASN A 142 -5.24 -1.56 6.58
CA ASN A 142 -5.81 -2.63 5.77
C ASN A 142 -7.34 -2.55 5.67
N THR A 143 -8.02 -2.22 6.77
CA THR A 143 -9.48 -2.30 6.89
C THR A 143 -10.23 -1.28 6.06
N ALA A 144 -9.57 -0.22 5.62
CA ALA A 144 -10.15 0.78 4.75
C ALA A 144 -9.84 0.55 3.26
N ILE A 145 -8.79 -0.22 2.96
CA ILE A 145 -8.47 -0.64 1.60
C ILE A 145 -9.33 -1.84 1.20
N VAL A 146 -9.37 -2.89 2.02
CA VAL A 146 -10.24 -4.04 1.82
C VAL A 146 -11.62 -3.69 2.36
N ASN A 147 -12.40 -3.00 1.54
CA ASN A 147 -13.70 -2.44 1.90
C ASN A 147 -14.72 -2.71 0.78
N PRO A 148 -15.27 -3.95 0.71
CA PRO A 148 -16.23 -4.29 -0.33
C PRO A 148 -17.46 -3.38 -0.27
N PRO A 149 -18.14 -3.12 -1.40
CA PRO A 149 -19.31 -2.23 -1.46
C PRO A 149 -20.46 -2.68 -0.57
N ASP A 150 -20.68 -3.99 -0.49
CA ASP A 150 -21.82 -4.56 0.22
C ASP A 150 -21.60 -4.45 1.74
N GLY A 151 -22.52 -3.75 2.41
CA GLY A 151 -22.49 -3.57 3.86
C GLY A 151 -21.41 -2.61 4.37
N SER A 152 -20.79 -1.82 3.52
CA SER A 152 -19.79 -0.83 3.92
C SER A 152 -20.40 0.25 4.82
N THR A 153 -19.85 0.39 6.01
CA THR A 153 -20.14 1.49 6.96
C THR A 153 -19.11 2.62 6.88
N LYS A 154 -18.19 2.54 5.92
CA LYS A 154 -17.09 3.49 5.73
C LYS A 154 -17.55 4.71 4.94
N GLN A 155 -16.68 5.69 4.88
CA GLN A 155 -16.80 6.87 4.03
C GLN A 155 -15.52 7.03 3.24
N PHE A 156 -15.58 7.74 2.14
CA PHE A 156 -14.40 8.10 1.37
C PHE A 156 -14.57 9.50 0.77
N ARG A 157 -13.45 10.13 0.47
CA ARG A 157 -13.37 11.37 -0.29
C ARG A 157 -12.68 11.06 -1.61
N ILE A 158 -13.03 11.75 -2.66
CA ILE A 158 -12.41 11.53 -3.96
C ILE A 158 -12.33 12.85 -4.72
N GLY A 159 -11.23 13.03 -5.44
CA GLY A 159 -11.03 14.17 -6.32
C GLY A 159 -10.02 13.82 -7.40
N THR A 160 -10.20 14.38 -8.58
CA THR A 160 -9.26 14.25 -9.69
C THR A 160 -8.51 15.57 -9.86
N HIS A 161 -7.20 15.49 -9.97
CA HIS A 161 -6.29 16.58 -10.24
C HIS A 161 -5.68 16.35 -11.61
N GLY A 162 -5.95 17.26 -12.55
CA GLY A 162 -5.41 17.21 -13.91
C GLY A 162 -3.93 17.58 -13.91
N HIS A 163 -3.19 17.10 -14.91
CA HIS A 163 -1.76 17.40 -15.05
C HIS A 163 -1.45 18.89 -15.19
N ASP A 164 -2.38 19.69 -15.74
CA ASP A 164 -2.25 21.15 -15.89
C ASP A 164 -2.72 21.94 -14.67
N ASP A 165 -3.29 21.27 -13.66
CA ASP A 165 -3.83 21.95 -12.49
C ASP A 165 -2.71 22.38 -11.53
N SER A 166 -2.91 23.52 -10.87
CA SER A 166 -2.00 23.96 -9.81
C SER A 166 -2.09 23.07 -8.59
N TYR A 167 -0.96 22.69 -8.02
CA TYR A 167 -0.90 21.85 -6.83
C TYR A 167 -1.75 22.43 -5.67
N VAL A 168 -2.61 21.61 -5.12
CA VAL A 168 -3.42 21.89 -3.92
C VAL A 168 -2.79 21.19 -2.72
N SER A 169 -2.68 21.89 -1.59
CA SER A 169 -2.16 21.27 -0.37
C SER A 169 -3.10 20.16 0.15
N PRO A 170 -2.57 19.12 0.84
CA PRO A 170 -3.43 18.07 1.40
C PRO A 170 -4.54 18.59 2.30
N ASP A 171 -4.27 19.65 3.09
CA ASP A 171 -5.26 20.21 4.02
C ASP A 171 -6.37 20.96 3.27
N ASN A 172 -6.03 21.70 2.22
CA ASN A 172 -7.01 22.35 1.36
C ASN A 172 -7.83 21.31 0.58
N TRP A 173 -7.15 20.28 0.01
CA TRP A 173 -7.84 19.20 -0.67
C TRP A 173 -8.86 18.50 0.25
N LEU A 174 -8.48 18.24 1.51
CA LEU A 174 -9.38 17.63 2.51
C LEU A 174 -10.60 18.52 2.81
N ALA A 175 -10.41 19.84 2.85
CA ALA A 175 -11.49 20.81 3.10
C ALA A 175 -12.45 20.91 1.91
N ASP A 176 -11.92 20.84 0.69
CA ASP A 176 -12.70 21.01 -0.54
C ASP A 176 -13.50 19.76 -0.94
N HIS A 177 -13.14 18.57 -0.43
CA HIS A 177 -13.79 17.32 -0.77
C HIS A 177 -14.60 16.76 0.39
N ALA A 178 -15.92 16.83 0.30
CA ALA A 178 -16.81 16.27 1.32
C ALA A 178 -16.76 14.73 1.34
N PRO A 179 -16.89 14.10 2.54
CA PRO A 179 -16.96 12.66 2.63
C PRO A 179 -18.25 12.11 2.00
N GLN A 180 -18.14 11.02 1.27
CA GLN A 180 -19.23 10.28 0.67
C GLN A 180 -19.41 8.95 1.42
N PRO A 181 -20.63 8.50 1.71
CA PRO A 181 -20.85 7.21 2.36
C PRO A 181 -20.56 6.04 1.43
N GLY A 182 -20.08 4.94 1.97
CA GLY A 182 -19.86 3.70 1.24
C GLY A 182 -18.39 3.38 0.98
N SER A 183 -18.19 2.50 0.00
CA SER A 183 -16.86 2.02 -0.39
C SER A 183 -16.28 2.83 -1.56
N TRP A 184 -15.01 3.16 -1.47
CA TRP A 184 -14.24 3.75 -2.57
C TRP A 184 -14.12 2.83 -3.80
N TRP A 185 -14.37 1.51 -3.64
CA TRP A 185 -14.35 0.54 -4.75
C TRP A 185 -15.35 0.89 -5.84
N THR A 186 -16.51 1.45 -5.48
CA THR A 186 -17.52 1.86 -6.47
C THR A 186 -16.98 2.91 -7.41
N ALA A 187 -16.28 3.91 -6.88
CA ALA A 187 -15.65 4.96 -7.67
C ALA A 187 -14.47 4.41 -8.50
N TRP A 188 -13.69 3.48 -7.93
CA TRP A 188 -12.62 2.81 -8.64
C TRP A 188 -13.12 1.96 -9.82
N ILE A 189 -14.18 1.20 -9.63
CA ILE A 189 -14.81 0.40 -10.70
C ILE A 189 -15.28 1.31 -11.84
N GLU A 190 -15.87 2.45 -11.50
CA GLU A 190 -16.31 3.40 -12.51
C GLU A 190 -15.14 4.03 -13.25
N TRP A 191 -14.09 4.40 -12.53
CA TRP A 191 -12.84 4.90 -13.12
C TRP A 191 -12.22 3.86 -14.08
N LEU A 192 -12.18 2.60 -13.69
CA LEU A 192 -11.70 1.51 -14.54
C LEU A 192 -12.54 1.36 -15.82
N ARG A 193 -13.87 1.50 -15.73
CA ARG A 193 -14.75 1.45 -16.91
C ARG A 193 -14.44 2.56 -17.90
N GLN A 194 -14.16 3.76 -17.40
CA GLN A 194 -13.84 4.92 -18.23
C GLN A 194 -12.48 4.77 -18.93
N HIS A 195 -11.54 4.06 -18.30
CA HIS A 195 -10.18 3.88 -18.79
C HIS A 195 -9.92 2.50 -19.43
N SER A 196 -10.96 1.69 -19.58
CA SER A 196 -10.85 0.37 -20.20
C SER A 196 -11.40 0.38 -21.63
N SER A 197 -10.75 -0.34 -22.52
CA SER A 197 -11.25 -0.59 -23.86
C SER A 197 -12.42 -1.59 -23.86
N VAL A 198 -12.99 -1.83 -25.04
CA VAL A 198 -14.09 -2.80 -25.27
C VAL A 198 -13.78 -4.16 -24.61
N ARG A 199 -14.82 -4.79 -24.04
CA ARG A 199 -14.73 -6.12 -23.44
C ARG A 199 -14.09 -7.13 -24.41
N SER A 200 -12.96 -7.65 -24.03
CA SER A 200 -12.33 -8.82 -24.67
C SER A 200 -12.62 -10.07 -23.84
N ALA A 201 -12.61 -11.23 -24.49
CA ALA A 201 -12.64 -12.49 -23.75
C ALA A 201 -11.44 -12.56 -22.81
N PRO A 202 -11.60 -13.05 -21.57
CA PRO A 202 -10.47 -13.25 -20.69
C PRO A 202 -9.45 -14.18 -21.36
N PRO A 203 -8.14 -13.97 -21.15
CA PRO A 203 -7.15 -14.92 -21.62
C PRO A 203 -7.51 -16.30 -21.09
N ARG A 204 -7.38 -17.33 -21.92
CA ARG A 204 -7.54 -18.70 -21.43
C ARG A 204 -6.52 -18.92 -20.34
N SER A 205 -6.96 -19.36 -19.16
CA SER A 205 -6.04 -19.88 -18.15
C SER A 205 -5.37 -21.10 -18.77
N GLU A 206 -4.07 -21.05 -18.98
CA GLU A 206 -3.31 -22.27 -19.27
C GLU A 206 -3.35 -23.08 -17.98
N GLU A 207 -4.22 -24.08 -17.94
CA GLU A 207 -4.15 -25.12 -16.91
C GLU A 207 -2.87 -25.93 -17.18
N HIS A 208 -1.81 -25.62 -16.45
CA HIS A 208 -0.64 -26.50 -16.34
C HIS A 208 -0.98 -27.75 -15.52
N THR A 209 -1.95 -28.51 -15.99
CA THR A 209 -2.35 -29.78 -15.36
C THR A 209 -1.48 -30.97 -15.79
N SER A 210 -0.46 -30.78 -16.63
CA SER A 210 0.35 -31.91 -17.19
C SER A 210 1.65 -32.22 -16.45
N GLU A 211 2.09 -31.41 -15.49
CA GLU A 211 3.39 -31.61 -14.83
C GLU A 211 3.36 -32.23 -13.43
N LEU A 212 2.19 -32.48 -12.87
CA LEU A 212 2.06 -33.10 -11.54
C LEU A 212 1.71 -34.59 -11.56
N GLN A 213 1.81 -35.26 -12.70
CA GLN A 213 1.54 -36.72 -12.84
C GLN A 213 2.73 -37.53 -13.35
N SER A 214 3.96 -37.12 -13.05
CA SER A 214 5.12 -38.01 -13.31
C SER A 214 5.94 -38.23 -12.02
#